data_45dd6422e1e9be66a9d1ddfa0e65410c
#
_entry.id   45dd6422e1e9be66a9d1ddfa0e65410c
#
_cell.length_a   1.000
_cell.length_b   1.000
_cell.length_c   1.000
_cell.angle_alpha   90.00
_cell.angle_beta   90.00
_cell.angle_gamma   90.00
#
_symmetry.space_group_name_H-M   'P 1'
#
loop_
_entity.id
_entity.type
_entity.pdbx_description
1 polymer ?
#
loop_
_entity_poly.entity_id
_entity_poly.type
_entity_poly.pdbx_seq_one_letter_code
_entity_poly.pdbx_strand_id
1 'polypeptide(L)'
;MIPALRDRFNRNYSPEKYRRFLEALDSSCGAKVNFRVCETPCFFPRALVERLARAGREMIHQLVGDPAYRRASDAAVPPSFNVPNEAPRPLFIQADFGLIRDGAGEYEPRLVEIQAFPSLYAYQVRLLDSYRQAYGLDGSLAAFLDFPGEESYVRELRRAVVGAQDPENVVLLEIQPLEQKTLPDFTATEKMLGVRPVCITEVRKEGRRLFYEHDGRRIPIRRIYNRVIVDELMRKNLTLPFSFRDELDVEWAGHPNWFFRISKFSIPYLKHETVPRSWFLDQLPEWPANLEQYVLKPLYSFAGLGVVVGPTRADLESVPREKRHDYLLQERMKFEPVIATPHGATQAELRMMYLWNDELKVGPVIVRMGRGKMMGVDHNRDLEWVGASGGFLA
;
A
#
# COMPACT_ATOMS: atom_id res chain seq x y z
N MET A 1 18.79 9.68 -3.26
CA MET A 1 18.32 10.84 -4.04
C MET A 1 19.42 11.27 -5.01
N ILE A 2 19.08 11.69 -6.22
CA ILE A 2 20.04 12.20 -7.21
C ILE A 2 20.10 13.72 -7.06
N PRO A 3 21.20 14.30 -6.52
CA PRO A 3 21.26 15.72 -6.19
C PRO A 3 21.03 16.64 -7.39
N ALA A 4 21.68 16.37 -8.53
CA ALA A 4 21.57 17.20 -9.73
C ALA A 4 20.12 17.33 -10.26
N LEU A 5 19.37 16.22 -10.26
CA LEU A 5 17.95 16.21 -10.65
C LEU A 5 17.09 16.96 -9.63
N ARG A 6 17.40 16.79 -8.34
CA ARG A 6 16.71 17.47 -7.25
C ARG A 6 16.89 18.99 -7.33
N ASP A 7 18.12 19.45 -7.49
CA ASP A 7 18.44 20.88 -7.60
C ASP A 7 17.82 21.49 -8.86
N ARG A 8 17.85 20.78 -9.99
CA ARG A 8 17.19 21.20 -11.22
C ARG A 8 15.69 21.37 -11.02
N PHE A 9 15.04 20.40 -10.36
CA PHE A 9 13.61 20.47 -10.07
C PHE A 9 13.29 21.66 -9.16
N ASN A 10 14.02 21.81 -8.05
CA ASN A 10 13.80 22.90 -7.09
C ASN A 10 13.88 24.28 -7.74
N ARG A 11 14.84 24.48 -8.67
CA ARG A 11 14.97 25.74 -9.42
C ARG A 11 13.84 25.97 -10.42
N ASN A 12 13.27 24.92 -10.99
CA ASN A 12 12.22 24.99 -12.01
C ASN A 12 10.81 24.95 -11.44
N TYR A 13 10.66 24.78 -10.13
CA TYR A 13 9.38 24.79 -9.46
C TYR A 13 8.73 26.17 -9.48
N SER A 14 7.41 26.20 -9.64
CA SER A 14 6.59 27.35 -9.32
C SER A 14 5.23 26.92 -8.78
N PRO A 15 4.59 27.74 -7.92
CA PRO A 15 3.24 27.45 -7.41
C PRO A 15 2.21 27.24 -8.53
N GLU A 16 2.38 27.96 -9.65
CA GLU A 16 1.50 27.81 -10.81
C GLU A 16 1.64 26.45 -11.49
N LYS A 17 2.87 25.92 -11.66
CA LYS A 17 3.10 24.58 -12.18
C LYS A 17 2.50 23.53 -11.26
N TYR A 18 2.62 23.73 -9.95
CA TYR A 18 2.03 22.82 -8.98
C TYR A 18 0.50 22.81 -9.06
N ARG A 19 -0.15 23.97 -9.17
CA ARG A 19 -1.60 24.04 -9.37
C ARG A 19 -2.04 23.30 -10.64
N ARG A 20 -1.37 23.57 -11.78
CA ARG A 20 -1.63 22.85 -13.05
C ARG A 20 -1.42 21.35 -12.93
N PHE A 21 -0.41 20.95 -12.19
CA PHE A 21 -0.17 19.53 -11.89
C PHE A 21 -1.34 18.90 -11.13
N LEU A 22 -1.87 19.55 -10.09
CA LEU A 22 -3.03 19.04 -9.33
C LEU A 22 -4.28 18.97 -10.21
N GLU A 23 -4.55 19.98 -11.02
CA GLU A 23 -5.68 20.01 -11.98
C GLU A 23 -5.57 18.85 -13.01
N ALA A 24 -4.37 18.64 -13.55
CA ALA A 24 -4.11 17.53 -14.47
C ALA A 24 -4.28 16.16 -13.82
N LEU A 25 -3.82 16.02 -12.57
CA LEU A 25 -3.95 14.79 -11.79
C LEU A 25 -5.44 14.47 -11.52
N ASP A 26 -6.22 15.44 -11.02
CA ASP A 26 -7.64 15.29 -10.77
C ASP A 26 -8.39 14.86 -12.06
N SER A 27 -8.09 15.53 -13.17
CA SER A 27 -8.68 15.22 -14.49
C SER A 27 -8.28 13.81 -14.96
N SER A 28 -7.02 13.43 -14.84
CA SER A 28 -6.52 12.11 -15.27
C SER A 28 -7.10 10.98 -14.45
N CYS A 29 -7.24 11.16 -13.14
CA CYS A 29 -7.90 10.21 -12.25
C CYS A 29 -9.41 10.14 -12.49
N GLY A 30 -10.07 11.27 -12.80
CA GLY A 30 -11.53 11.38 -12.93
C GLY A 30 -12.24 11.63 -11.60
N ALA A 31 -11.49 11.99 -10.57
CA ALA A 31 -11.98 12.42 -9.27
C ALA A 31 -10.97 13.33 -8.61
N LYS A 32 -11.45 14.22 -7.75
CA LYS A 32 -10.59 15.12 -6.98
C LYS A 32 -9.77 14.34 -5.95
N VAL A 33 -8.47 14.61 -5.91
CA VAL A 33 -7.57 14.05 -4.90
C VAL A 33 -7.71 14.85 -3.60
N ASN A 34 -8.30 14.24 -2.58
CA ASN A 34 -8.62 14.89 -1.30
C ASN A 34 -7.59 14.63 -0.19
N PHE A 35 -6.36 14.25 -0.54
CA PHE A 35 -5.25 14.11 0.38
C PHE A 35 -4.05 14.93 -0.11
N ARG A 36 -3.10 15.17 0.79
CA ARG A 36 -1.91 15.98 0.47
C ARG A 36 -1.03 15.28 -0.54
N VAL A 37 -0.89 15.88 -1.75
CA VAL A 37 0.07 15.48 -2.78
C VAL A 37 1.28 16.41 -2.68
N CYS A 38 2.48 15.85 -2.74
CA CYS A 38 3.70 16.63 -2.63
C CYS A 38 3.94 17.48 -3.88
N GLU A 39 4.56 18.64 -3.73
CA GLU A 39 4.96 19.53 -4.83
C GLU A 39 5.96 18.90 -5.79
N THR A 40 6.63 17.85 -5.34
CA THR A 40 7.75 17.27 -6.07
C THR A 40 7.68 15.76 -6.18
N PRO A 41 8.04 15.17 -7.34
CA PRO A 41 8.43 13.78 -7.41
C PRO A 41 9.80 13.56 -6.75
N CYS A 42 10.18 12.31 -6.59
CA CYS A 42 11.48 11.91 -6.08
C CYS A 42 12.32 11.27 -7.19
N PHE A 43 13.64 11.45 -7.12
CA PHE A 43 14.59 10.90 -8.10
C PHE A 43 15.58 9.99 -7.39
N PHE A 44 15.53 8.70 -7.68
CA PHE A 44 16.35 7.69 -7.01
C PHE A 44 17.34 7.04 -7.98
N PRO A 45 18.56 6.71 -7.51
CA PRO A 45 19.41 5.81 -8.26
C PRO A 45 18.69 4.48 -8.48
N ARG A 46 18.71 3.97 -9.71
CA ARG A 46 18.09 2.68 -10.06
C ARG A 46 18.60 1.56 -9.14
N ALA A 47 19.92 1.52 -8.86
CA ALA A 47 20.52 0.51 -7.99
C ALA A 47 19.93 0.49 -6.56
N LEU A 48 19.55 1.66 -6.00
CA LEU A 48 18.87 1.71 -4.70
C LEU A 48 17.49 1.04 -4.79
N VAL A 49 16.70 1.37 -5.81
CA VAL A 49 15.35 0.82 -5.98
C VAL A 49 15.40 -0.68 -6.28
N GLU A 50 16.39 -1.15 -7.05
CA GLU A 50 16.64 -2.58 -7.29
C GLU A 50 16.98 -3.33 -5.99
N ARG A 51 17.76 -2.72 -5.09
CA ARG A 51 18.06 -3.30 -3.76
C ARG A 51 16.78 -3.42 -2.91
N LEU A 52 15.94 -2.38 -2.87
CA LEU A 52 14.64 -2.42 -2.18
C LEU A 52 13.71 -3.50 -2.78
N ALA A 53 13.63 -3.55 -4.09
CA ALA A 53 12.81 -4.52 -4.81
C ALA A 53 13.25 -5.97 -4.53
N ARG A 54 14.56 -6.23 -4.52
CA ARG A 54 15.13 -7.53 -4.20
C ARG A 54 14.81 -7.93 -2.76
N ALA A 55 15.07 -7.05 -1.79
CA ALA A 55 14.75 -7.30 -0.39
C ALA A 55 13.26 -7.67 -0.20
N GLY A 56 12.35 -6.93 -0.82
CA GLY A 56 10.93 -7.26 -0.77
C GLY A 56 10.58 -8.59 -1.41
N ARG A 57 11.18 -8.95 -2.57
CA ARG A 57 10.98 -10.27 -3.21
C ARG A 57 11.45 -11.41 -2.30
N GLU A 58 12.63 -11.29 -1.71
CA GLU A 58 13.19 -12.29 -0.79
C GLU A 58 12.27 -12.53 0.40
N MET A 59 11.77 -11.47 1.02
CA MET A 59 10.81 -11.55 2.12
C MET A 59 9.46 -12.16 1.69
N ILE A 60 8.91 -11.76 0.55
CA ILE A 60 7.66 -12.30 0.02
C ILE A 60 7.80 -13.80 -0.25
N HIS A 61 8.88 -14.22 -0.91
CA HIS A 61 9.15 -15.64 -1.16
C HIS A 61 9.35 -16.43 0.13
N GLN A 62 10.01 -15.85 1.15
CA GLN A 62 10.11 -16.47 2.45
C GLN A 62 8.74 -16.73 3.07
N LEU A 63 7.86 -15.72 3.12
CA LEU A 63 6.53 -15.85 3.73
C LEU A 63 5.63 -16.84 2.98
N VAL A 64 5.64 -16.80 1.66
CA VAL A 64 4.78 -17.69 0.86
C VAL A 64 5.31 -19.12 0.80
N GLY A 65 6.64 -19.29 0.79
CA GLY A 65 7.32 -20.57 0.66
C GLY A 65 7.56 -21.32 1.97
N ASP A 66 7.42 -20.68 3.14
CA ASP A 66 7.63 -21.32 4.44
C ASP A 66 6.35 -21.99 4.96
N PRO A 67 6.29 -23.35 4.98
CA PRO A 67 5.12 -24.07 5.50
C PRO A 67 4.84 -23.81 7.00
N ALA A 68 5.85 -23.50 7.79
CA ALA A 68 5.68 -23.18 9.21
C ALA A 68 4.99 -21.82 9.37
N TYR A 69 5.44 -20.82 8.60
CA TYR A 69 4.76 -19.52 8.55
C TYR A 69 3.33 -19.65 8.04
N ARG A 70 3.11 -20.41 6.96
CA ARG A 70 1.75 -20.65 6.40
C ARG A 70 0.79 -21.17 7.46
N ARG A 71 1.20 -22.18 8.24
CA ARG A 71 0.39 -22.70 9.36
C ARG A 71 0.18 -21.66 10.47
N ALA A 72 1.23 -20.94 10.86
CA ALA A 72 1.11 -19.88 11.87
C ALA A 72 0.14 -18.79 11.44
N SER A 73 0.15 -18.41 10.14
CA SER A 73 -0.73 -17.39 9.59
C SER A 73 -2.22 -17.82 9.48
N ASP A 74 -2.54 -19.10 9.68
CA ASP A 74 -3.95 -19.55 9.76
C ASP A 74 -4.67 -18.89 10.94
N ALA A 75 -3.97 -18.69 12.06
CA ALA A 75 -4.50 -17.99 13.22
C ALA A 75 -4.77 -16.49 12.99
N ALA A 76 -4.10 -15.89 11.99
CA ALA A 76 -4.30 -14.49 11.64
C ALA A 76 -5.60 -14.24 10.86
N VAL A 77 -6.17 -15.27 10.23
CA VAL A 77 -7.41 -15.15 9.44
C VAL A 77 -8.62 -15.32 10.37
N PRO A 78 -9.42 -14.26 10.62
CA PRO A 78 -10.59 -14.40 11.49
C PRO A 78 -11.59 -15.40 10.90
N PRO A 79 -12.17 -16.32 11.70
CA PRO A 79 -13.08 -17.36 11.21
C PRO A 79 -14.26 -16.83 10.38
N SER A 80 -14.79 -15.66 10.72
CA SER A 80 -15.90 -15.01 10.00
C SER A 80 -15.50 -14.43 8.63
N PHE A 81 -14.21 -14.25 8.38
CA PHE A 81 -13.67 -13.69 7.15
C PHE A 81 -12.76 -14.67 6.39
N ASN A 82 -12.78 -15.94 6.80
CA ASN A 82 -12.03 -16.99 6.10
C ASN A 82 -12.78 -17.39 4.82
N VAL A 83 -12.36 -16.80 3.71
CA VAL A 83 -12.92 -17.03 2.38
C VAL A 83 -12.47 -18.41 1.87
N PRO A 84 -13.38 -19.26 1.36
CA PRO A 84 -13.01 -20.56 0.79
C PRO A 84 -12.21 -20.42 -0.52
N ASN A 85 -11.56 -21.50 -0.92
CA ASN A 85 -10.81 -21.63 -2.18
C ASN A 85 -9.65 -20.62 -2.29
N GLU A 86 -8.88 -20.48 -1.21
CA GLU A 86 -7.74 -19.57 -1.14
C GLU A 86 -6.74 -19.83 -2.28
N ALA A 87 -6.39 -18.75 -2.98
CA ALA A 87 -5.33 -18.79 -3.99
C ALA A 87 -3.97 -19.14 -3.35
N PRO A 88 -3.08 -19.90 -4.03
CA PRO A 88 -1.81 -20.36 -3.46
C PRO A 88 -0.84 -19.22 -3.10
N ARG A 89 -1.04 -18.05 -3.68
CA ARG A 89 -0.21 -16.85 -3.47
C ARG A 89 -1.03 -15.57 -3.62
N PRO A 90 -0.59 -14.45 -3.02
CA PRO A 90 -1.22 -13.14 -3.24
C PRO A 90 -0.91 -12.61 -4.64
N LEU A 91 -1.84 -11.87 -5.25
CA LEU A 91 -1.62 -11.16 -6.51
C LEU A 91 -0.97 -9.79 -6.30
N PHE A 92 -1.28 -9.13 -5.19
CA PHE A 92 -0.85 -7.77 -4.87
C PHE A 92 -0.14 -7.77 -3.53
N ILE A 93 1.08 -7.26 -3.50
CA ILE A 93 1.84 -7.10 -2.27
C ILE A 93 2.51 -5.73 -2.28
N GLN A 94 2.61 -5.12 -1.13
CA GLN A 94 3.31 -3.87 -0.92
C GLN A 94 4.30 -4.02 0.22
N ALA A 95 5.53 -3.52 0.03
CA ALA A 95 6.54 -3.45 1.07
C ALA A 95 7.03 -2.01 1.21
N ASP A 96 6.89 -1.47 2.41
CA ASP A 96 7.25 -0.09 2.74
C ASP A 96 8.62 -0.06 3.39
N PHE A 97 9.52 0.75 2.87
CA PHE A 97 10.88 0.91 3.38
C PHE A 97 11.16 2.36 3.76
N GLY A 98 11.72 2.55 4.93
CA GLY A 98 12.40 3.78 5.31
C GLY A 98 13.89 3.68 4.98
N LEU A 99 14.54 4.83 4.79
CA LEU A 99 15.98 4.92 4.59
C LEU A 99 16.65 5.41 5.86
N ILE A 100 17.63 4.65 6.34
CA ILE A 100 18.52 5.03 7.44
C ILE A 100 19.94 5.20 6.93
N ARG A 101 20.87 5.68 7.75
CA ARG A 101 22.31 5.61 7.47
C ARG A 101 22.93 4.46 8.22
N ASP A 102 23.81 3.73 7.53
CA ASP A 102 24.68 2.75 8.16
C ASP A 102 25.88 3.40 8.84
N GLY A 103 26.75 2.60 9.43
CA GLY A 103 27.99 3.06 10.08
C GLY A 103 29.01 3.71 9.13
N ALA A 104 28.90 3.46 7.82
CA ALA A 104 29.73 4.07 6.77
C ALA A 104 29.10 5.36 6.18
N GLY A 105 27.87 5.69 6.61
CA GLY A 105 27.15 6.86 6.13
C GLY A 105 26.34 6.62 4.83
N GLU A 106 26.27 5.38 4.34
CA GLU A 106 25.51 5.02 3.17
C GLU A 106 24.01 4.81 3.53
N TYR A 107 23.14 5.00 2.53
CA TYR A 107 21.71 4.77 2.73
C TYR A 107 21.38 3.27 2.75
N GLU A 108 20.75 2.85 3.82
CA GLU A 108 20.32 1.48 4.06
C GLU A 108 18.80 1.40 4.19
N PRO A 109 18.13 0.47 3.48
CA PRO A 109 16.69 0.27 3.62
C PRO A 109 16.36 -0.47 4.92
N ARG A 110 15.27 -0.06 5.56
CA ARG A 110 14.65 -0.78 6.68
C ARG A 110 13.16 -0.96 6.43
N LEU A 111 12.68 -2.18 6.63
CA LEU A 111 11.27 -2.51 6.44
C LEU A 111 10.40 -1.82 7.49
N VAL A 112 9.42 -1.08 7.04
CA VAL A 112 8.40 -0.45 7.89
C VAL A 112 7.20 -1.36 8.06
N GLU A 113 6.71 -1.90 6.92
CA GLU A 113 5.53 -2.73 6.83
C GLU A 113 5.56 -3.54 5.54
N ILE A 114 4.93 -4.72 5.57
CA ILE A 114 4.61 -5.52 4.39
C ILE A 114 3.15 -5.91 4.46
N GLN A 115 2.44 -5.85 3.32
CA GLN A 115 1.00 -6.15 3.28
C GLN A 115 0.58 -6.70 1.92
N ALA A 116 -0.30 -7.71 1.93
CA ALA A 116 -0.93 -8.23 0.72
C ALA A 116 -2.31 -7.61 0.52
N PHE A 117 -2.34 -6.33 0.20
CA PHE A 117 -3.54 -5.57 -0.07
C PHE A 117 -3.34 -4.65 -1.28
N PRO A 118 -4.25 -4.66 -2.29
CA PRO A 118 -4.13 -3.80 -3.44
C PRO A 118 -4.53 -2.36 -3.08
N SER A 119 -3.61 -1.40 -3.18
CA SER A 119 -3.91 0.02 -2.96
C SER A 119 -3.09 0.90 -3.89
N LEU A 120 -3.76 1.83 -4.58
CA LEU A 120 -3.17 2.88 -5.41
C LEU A 120 -2.42 2.39 -6.68
N TYR A 121 -2.75 1.20 -7.20
CA TYR A 121 -2.07 0.62 -8.38
C TYR A 121 -2.36 1.39 -9.67
N ALA A 122 -3.56 1.94 -9.84
CA ALA A 122 -3.90 2.78 -10.99
C ALA A 122 -3.56 4.25 -10.75
N TYR A 123 -3.85 4.76 -9.54
CA TYR A 123 -3.56 6.14 -9.16
C TYR A 123 -2.09 6.50 -9.33
N GLN A 124 -1.17 5.63 -8.91
CA GLN A 124 0.27 5.91 -8.96
C GLN A 124 0.79 6.14 -10.38
N VAL A 125 0.21 5.47 -11.37
CA VAL A 125 0.51 5.70 -12.80
C VAL A 125 0.09 7.12 -13.20
N ARG A 126 -1.13 7.51 -12.84
CA ARG A 126 -1.65 8.87 -13.14
C ARG A 126 -0.83 9.96 -12.45
N LEU A 127 -0.41 9.72 -11.22
CA LEU A 127 0.45 10.64 -10.47
C LEU A 127 1.80 10.88 -11.17
N LEU A 128 2.49 9.81 -11.54
CA LEU A 128 3.80 9.89 -12.22
C LEU A 128 3.68 10.56 -13.57
N ASP A 129 2.67 10.21 -14.36
CA ASP A 129 2.41 10.84 -15.66
C ASP A 129 2.10 12.34 -15.50
N SER A 130 1.24 12.70 -14.54
CA SER A 130 0.93 14.13 -14.26
C SER A 130 2.17 14.92 -13.84
N TYR A 131 3.08 14.36 -13.02
CA TYR A 131 4.36 15.00 -12.74
C TYR A 131 5.21 15.19 -14.00
N ARG A 132 5.30 14.14 -14.82
CA ARG A 132 6.09 14.19 -16.06
C ARG A 132 5.61 15.32 -16.98
N GLN A 133 4.31 15.39 -17.21
CA GLN A 133 3.71 16.37 -18.10
C GLN A 133 3.82 17.80 -17.55
N ALA A 134 3.39 18.01 -16.30
CA ALA A 134 3.33 19.37 -15.74
C ALA A 134 4.70 20.03 -15.54
N TYR A 135 5.73 19.23 -15.26
CA TYR A 135 7.08 19.74 -15.02
C TYR A 135 8.06 19.51 -16.19
N GLY A 136 7.61 18.88 -17.27
CA GLY A 136 8.46 18.59 -18.44
C GLY A 136 9.65 17.70 -18.07
N LEU A 137 9.40 16.62 -17.31
CA LEU A 137 10.46 15.73 -16.87
C LEU A 137 11.01 14.90 -18.03
N ASP A 138 12.33 14.67 -18.01
CA ASP A 138 13.03 13.93 -19.04
C ASP A 138 12.42 12.53 -19.24
N GLY A 139 12.22 12.16 -20.52
CA GLY A 139 11.67 10.86 -20.90
C GLY A 139 12.55 9.67 -20.53
N SER A 140 13.87 9.89 -20.32
CA SER A 140 14.81 8.86 -19.89
C SER A 140 14.61 8.42 -18.42
N LEU A 141 13.92 9.23 -17.60
CA LEU A 141 13.58 8.87 -16.23
C LEU A 141 12.54 7.76 -16.22
N ALA A 142 12.90 6.57 -15.75
CA ALA A 142 11.98 5.45 -15.70
C ALA A 142 10.97 5.60 -14.55
N ALA A 143 9.69 5.36 -14.83
CA ALA A 143 8.61 5.35 -13.83
C ALA A 143 8.37 3.95 -13.23
N PHE A 144 8.90 2.92 -13.88
CA PHE A 144 8.70 1.51 -13.51
C PHE A 144 10.05 0.81 -13.42
N LEU A 145 10.16 -0.16 -12.52
CA LEU A 145 11.39 -0.93 -12.36
C LEU A 145 11.44 -2.11 -13.35
N ASP A 146 10.42 -2.98 -13.33
CA ASP A 146 10.40 -4.24 -14.08
C ASP A 146 9.56 -4.17 -15.37
N PHE A 147 9.12 -2.98 -15.74
CA PHE A 147 8.31 -2.76 -16.94
C PHE A 147 8.98 -1.72 -17.84
N PRO A 148 9.05 -1.96 -19.14
CA PRO A 148 9.65 -1.00 -20.09
C PRO A 148 8.86 0.31 -20.21
N GLY A 149 7.60 0.34 -19.77
CA GLY A 149 6.76 1.52 -19.81
C GLY A 149 5.35 1.26 -19.30
N GLU A 150 4.52 2.32 -19.31
CA GLU A 150 3.15 2.29 -18.81
C GLU A 150 2.29 1.22 -19.46
N GLU A 151 2.32 1.10 -20.78
CA GLU A 151 1.49 0.11 -21.50
C GLU A 151 1.74 -1.33 -21.03
N SER A 152 3.01 -1.68 -20.79
CA SER A 152 3.36 -3.04 -20.34
C SER A 152 2.92 -3.27 -18.89
N TYR A 153 3.01 -2.24 -18.04
CA TYR A 153 2.50 -2.30 -16.68
C TYR A 153 0.97 -2.42 -16.66
N VAL A 154 0.26 -1.60 -17.44
CA VAL A 154 -1.20 -1.63 -17.53
C VAL A 154 -1.71 -2.98 -18.05
N ARG A 155 -1.04 -3.59 -19.03
CA ARG A 155 -1.37 -4.97 -19.47
C ARG A 155 -1.25 -5.96 -18.33
N GLU A 156 -0.20 -5.89 -17.53
CA GLU A 156 0.00 -6.79 -16.40
C GLU A 156 -1.00 -6.52 -15.26
N LEU A 157 -1.30 -5.25 -14.98
CA LEU A 157 -2.34 -4.87 -14.04
C LEU A 157 -3.73 -5.34 -14.51
N ARG A 158 -4.05 -5.19 -15.79
CA ARG A 158 -5.29 -5.70 -16.39
C ARG A 158 -5.39 -7.21 -16.21
N ARG A 159 -4.31 -7.94 -16.44
CA ARG A 159 -4.26 -9.40 -16.24
C ARG A 159 -4.53 -9.77 -14.78
N ALA A 160 -3.96 -9.04 -13.82
CA ALA A 160 -4.18 -9.27 -12.39
C ALA A 160 -5.62 -8.95 -11.97
N VAL A 161 -6.17 -7.82 -12.42
CA VAL A 161 -7.48 -7.33 -11.99
C VAL A 161 -8.62 -7.99 -12.77
N VAL A 162 -8.54 -7.99 -14.10
CA VAL A 162 -9.63 -8.46 -14.98
C VAL A 162 -9.53 -9.97 -15.24
N GLY A 163 -8.31 -10.50 -15.34
CA GLY A 163 -8.10 -11.90 -15.70
C GLY A 163 -8.59 -12.20 -17.12
N ALA A 164 -9.32 -13.29 -17.25
CA ALA A 164 -9.95 -13.72 -18.52
C ALA A 164 -11.43 -13.24 -18.65
N GLN A 165 -11.90 -12.44 -17.69
CA GLN A 165 -13.30 -12.01 -17.65
C GLN A 165 -13.54 -10.78 -18.55
N ASP A 166 -14.81 -10.56 -18.94
CA ASP A 166 -15.23 -9.27 -19.46
C ASP A 166 -15.14 -8.22 -18.33
N PRO A 167 -14.59 -7.02 -18.55
CA PRO A 167 -14.53 -5.98 -17.54
C PRO A 167 -15.90 -5.64 -16.90
N GLU A 168 -17.00 -5.73 -17.64
CA GLU A 168 -18.36 -5.54 -17.10
C GLU A 168 -18.69 -6.57 -16.00
N ASN A 169 -18.12 -7.76 -16.04
CA ASN A 169 -18.31 -8.81 -15.04
C ASN A 169 -17.29 -8.78 -13.89
N VAL A 170 -16.43 -7.77 -13.87
CA VAL A 170 -15.44 -7.53 -12.81
C VAL A 170 -15.81 -6.28 -12.04
N VAL A 171 -15.82 -6.36 -10.73
CA VAL A 171 -16.10 -5.20 -9.88
C VAL A 171 -14.91 -4.88 -8.98
N LEU A 172 -14.63 -3.59 -8.78
CA LEU A 172 -13.84 -3.10 -7.66
C LEU A 172 -14.80 -3.00 -6.46
N LEU A 173 -14.69 -3.95 -5.54
CA LEU A 173 -15.60 -4.03 -4.39
C LEU A 173 -15.06 -3.20 -3.23
N GLU A 174 -15.87 -2.27 -2.73
CA GLU A 174 -15.49 -1.37 -1.62
C GLU A 174 -16.72 -0.99 -0.77
N ILE A 175 -16.48 -0.40 0.39
CA ILE A 175 -17.49 0.19 1.27
C ILE A 175 -17.69 1.64 0.84
N GLN A 176 -18.89 2.00 0.38
CA GLN A 176 -19.21 3.38 -0.02
C GLN A 176 -18.08 4.01 -0.86
N PRO A 177 -17.76 3.46 -2.04
CA PRO A 177 -16.56 3.85 -2.81
C PRO A 177 -16.48 5.34 -3.13
N LEU A 178 -17.61 6.02 -3.29
CA LEU A 178 -17.66 7.46 -3.60
C LEU A 178 -17.25 8.35 -2.42
N GLU A 179 -17.28 7.82 -1.19
CA GLU A 179 -16.92 8.55 0.04
C GLU A 179 -15.47 8.27 0.48
N GLN A 180 -14.80 7.33 -0.18
CA GLN A 180 -13.45 6.92 0.19
C GLN A 180 -12.40 7.96 -0.24
N LYS A 181 -11.41 8.20 0.63
CA LYS A 181 -10.24 9.05 0.30
C LYS A 181 -9.49 8.54 -0.94
N THR A 182 -9.56 7.24 -1.20
CA THR A 182 -8.93 6.57 -2.34
C THR A 182 -9.79 6.52 -3.60
N LEU A 183 -10.91 7.25 -3.65
CA LEU A 183 -11.77 7.38 -4.85
C LEU A 183 -10.96 7.68 -6.13
N PRO A 184 -9.90 8.53 -6.13
CA PRO A 184 -9.09 8.74 -7.33
C PRO A 184 -8.43 7.47 -7.90
N ASP A 185 -8.09 6.48 -7.06
CA ASP A 185 -7.59 5.18 -7.51
C ASP A 185 -8.70 4.33 -8.13
N PHE A 186 -9.92 4.40 -7.59
CA PHE A 186 -11.06 3.64 -8.09
C PHE A 186 -11.50 4.15 -9.47
N THR A 187 -11.64 5.46 -9.62
CA THR A 187 -11.99 6.07 -10.90
C THR A 187 -10.87 5.94 -11.94
N ALA A 188 -9.60 6.03 -11.54
CA ALA A 188 -8.47 5.73 -12.41
C ALA A 188 -8.48 4.25 -12.85
N THR A 189 -8.82 3.32 -11.96
CA THR A 189 -8.98 1.89 -12.28
C THR A 189 -10.10 1.66 -13.29
N GLU A 190 -11.25 2.30 -13.10
CA GLU A 190 -12.38 2.22 -14.04
C GLU A 190 -11.99 2.77 -15.42
N LYS A 191 -11.37 3.96 -15.49
CA LYS A 191 -10.89 4.54 -16.75
C LYS A 191 -9.85 3.67 -17.47
N MET A 192 -8.95 3.06 -16.71
CA MET A 192 -7.82 2.30 -17.25
C MET A 192 -8.21 0.89 -17.66
N LEU A 193 -9.06 0.22 -16.89
CA LEU A 193 -9.36 -1.20 -17.03
C LEU A 193 -10.81 -1.51 -17.38
N GLY A 194 -11.73 -0.55 -17.27
CA GLY A 194 -13.17 -0.74 -17.45
C GLY A 194 -13.84 -1.42 -16.24
N VAL A 195 -13.17 -1.48 -15.09
CA VAL A 195 -13.66 -2.14 -13.87
C VAL A 195 -14.32 -1.14 -12.94
N ARG A 196 -15.61 -1.30 -12.73
CA ARG A 196 -16.44 -0.35 -11.99
C ARG A 196 -16.32 -0.52 -10.47
N PRO A 197 -16.20 0.58 -9.70
CA PRO A 197 -16.37 0.53 -8.26
C PRO A 197 -17.83 0.25 -7.89
N VAL A 198 -18.05 -0.75 -7.03
CA VAL A 198 -19.38 -1.16 -6.55
C VAL A 198 -19.35 -1.23 -5.02
N CYS A 199 -20.38 -0.66 -4.39
CA CYS A 199 -20.52 -0.77 -2.94
C CYS A 199 -20.91 -2.20 -2.54
N ILE A 200 -20.20 -2.76 -1.54
CA ILE A 200 -20.46 -4.12 -1.07
C ILE A 200 -21.92 -4.32 -0.63
N THR A 201 -22.58 -3.27 -0.10
CA THR A 201 -23.97 -3.33 0.35
C THR A 201 -24.99 -3.32 -0.81
N GLU A 202 -24.56 -2.95 -2.02
CA GLU A 202 -25.41 -2.89 -3.22
C GLU A 202 -25.35 -4.18 -4.05
N VAL A 203 -24.44 -5.09 -3.71
CA VAL A 203 -24.36 -6.42 -4.34
C VAL A 203 -25.64 -7.21 -4.04
N ARG A 204 -26.10 -8.02 -4.99
CA ARG A 204 -27.22 -8.96 -4.84
C ARG A 204 -26.70 -10.40 -4.91
N LYS A 205 -27.20 -11.27 -4.03
CA LYS A 205 -26.84 -12.69 -4.01
C LYS A 205 -28.05 -13.55 -4.37
N GLU A 206 -27.84 -14.50 -5.28
CA GLU A 206 -28.78 -15.57 -5.62
C GLU A 206 -28.05 -16.92 -5.67
N GLY A 207 -28.31 -17.74 -4.70
CA GLY A 207 -27.55 -18.99 -4.52
C GLY A 207 -26.06 -18.67 -4.30
N ARG A 208 -25.21 -19.19 -5.20
CA ARG A 208 -23.76 -18.96 -5.20
C ARG A 208 -23.33 -17.75 -6.06
N ARG A 209 -24.24 -17.15 -6.82
CA ARG A 209 -23.94 -16.08 -7.79
C ARG A 209 -24.17 -14.71 -7.16
N LEU A 210 -23.28 -13.76 -7.53
CA LEU A 210 -23.40 -12.36 -7.18
C LEU A 210 -23.72 -11.51 -8.41
N PHE A 211 -24.41 -10.39 -8.17
CA PHE A 211 -24.84 -9.44 -9.20
C PHE A 211 -24.73 -8.01 -8.67
N TYR A 212 -24.60 -7.05 -9.57
CA TYR A 212 -24.80 -5.64 -9.31
C TYR A 212 -25.74 -5.03 -10.35
N GLU A 213 -26.30 -3.85 -10.07
CA GLU A 213 -27.19 -3.14 -10.98
C GLU A 213 -26.46 -1.95 -11.59
N HIS A 214 -26.59 -1.79 -12.92
CA HIS A 214 -26.05 -0.63 -13.64
C HIS A 214 -26.93 -0.32 -14.85
N ASP A 215 -27.34 0.96 -14.99
CA ASP A 215 -28.23 1.45 -16.06
C ASP A 215 -29.49 0.60 -16.25
N GLY A 216 -30.11 0.20 -15.14
CA GLY A 216 -31.31 -0.64 -15.14
C GLY A 216 -31.07 -2.10 -15.55
N ARG A 217 -29.81 -2.50 -15.78
CA ARG A 217 -29.43 -3.88 -16.09
C ARG A 217 -28.84 -4.57 -14.88
N ARG A 218 -29.20 -5.81 -14.71
CA ARG A 218 -28.61 -6.69 -13.71
C ARG A 218 -27.44 -7.44 -14.33
N ILE A 219 -26.24 -7.20 -13.79
CA ILE A 219 -24.97 -7.69 -14.33
C ILE A 219 -24.37 -8.73 -13.38
N PRO A 220 -23.98 -9.92 -13.86
CA PRO A 220 -23.34 -10.94 -13.03
C PRO A 220 -21.91 -10.55 -12.69
N ILE A 221 -21.52 -10.72 -11.43
CA ILE A 221 -20.14 -10.57 -10.96
C ILE A 221 -19.46 -11.93 -11.11
N ARG A 222 -18.39 -11.98 -11.90
CA ARG A 222 -17.55 -13.16 -12.10
C ARG A 222 -16.20 -13.05 -11.42
N ARG A 223 -15.74 -11.81 -11.19
CA ARG A 223 -14.46 -11.55 -10.54
C ARG A 223 -14.56 -10.30 -9.66
N ILE A 224 -13.90 -10.34 -8.52
CA ILE A 224 -13.90 -9.25 -7.54
C ILE A 224 -12.47 -8.76 -7.32
N TYR A 225 -12.20 -7.51 -7.66
CA TYR A 225 -11.04 -6.77 -7.21
C TYR A 225 -11.33 -6.21 -5.82
N ASN A 226 -10.85 -6.91 -4.79
CA ASN A 226 -11.24 -6.64 -3.40
C ASN A 226 -10.46 -5.46 -2.82
N ARG A 227 -11.19 -4.40 -2.47
CA ARG A 227 -10.67 -3.21 -1.79
C ARG A 227 -11.27 -3.02 -0.39
N VAL A 228 -12.17 -3.90 0.02
CA VAL A 228 -12.85 -3.84 1.30
C VAL A 228 -11.87 -4.11 2.44
N ILE A 229 -11.83 -3.19 3.39
CA ILE A 229 -11.06 -3.29 4.62
C ILE A 229 -11.95 -3.88 5.71
N VAL A 230 -11.58 -5.07 6.20
CA VAL A 230 -12.38 -5.81 7.20
C VAL A 230 -12.58 -5.02 8.49
N ASP A 231 -11.54 -4.32 8.96
CA ASP A 231 -11.63 -3.46 10.15
C ASP A 231 -12.69 -2.36 9.99
N GLU A 232 -12.81 -1.77 8.79
CA GLU A 232 -13.85 -0.79 8.49
C GLU A 232 -15.25 -1.42 8.46
N LEU A 233 -15.39 -2.63 7.89
CA LEU A 233 -16.65 -3.38 7.94
C LEU A 233 -17.12 -3.61 9.37
N MET A 234 -16.21 -4.05 10.24
CA MET A 234 -16.51 -4.31 11.65
C MET A 234 -16.92 -3.04 12.39
N ARG A 235 -16.20 -1.94 12.19
CA ARG A 235 -16.50 -0.64 12.83
C ARG A 235 -17.81 -0.05 12.38
N LYS A 236 -18.15 -0.18 11.09
CA LYS A 236 -19.42 0.33 10.53
C LYS A 236 -20.61 -0.57 10.79
N ASN A 237 -20.40 -1.79 11.29
CA ASN A 237 -21.44 -2.78 11.58
C ASN A 237 -22.46 -2.95 10.43
N LEU A 238 -21.96 -3.10 9.20
CA LEU A 238 -22.79 -3.16 8.00
C LEU A 238 -23.45 -4.53 7.83
N THR A 239 -24.71 -4.54 7.42
CA THR A 239 -25.39 -5.76 6.97
C THR A 239 -24.97 -6.05 5.53
N LEU A 240 -24.31 -7.20 5.33
CA LEU A 240 -23.82 -7.59 4.02
C LEU A 240 -24.83 -8.54 3.32
N PRO A 241 -24.91 -8.47 1.97
CA PRO A 241 -25.80 -9.34 1.18
C PRO A 241 -25.26 -10.79 1.10
N PHE A 242 -24.01 -11.04 1.46
CA PHE A 242 -23.36 -12.35 1.50
C PHE A 242 -22.38 -12.44 2.66
N SER A 243 -22.02 -13.66 3.05
CA SER A 243 -20.94 -13.91 3.99
C SER A 243 -19.63 -14.15 3.22
N PHE A 244 -18.50 -13.68 3.76
CA PHE A 244 -17.18 -14.05 3.24
C PHE A 244 -16.90 -15.56 3.32
N ARG A 245 -17.65 -16.28 4.14
CA ARG A 245 -17.59 -17.76 4.25
C ARG A 245 -18.39 -18.50 3.18
N ASP A 246 -19.23 -17.79 2.42
CA ASP A 246 -20.02 -18.41 1.38
C ASP A 246 -19.13 -18.95 0.26
N GLU A 247 -19.45 -20.11 -0.27
CA GLU A 247 -18.89 -20.60 -1.52
C GLU A 247 -19.57 -19.87 -2.68
N LEU A 248 -18.90 -18.87 -3.21
CA LEU A 248 -19.40 -18.03 -4.29
C LEU A 248 -18.78 -18.43 -5.63
N ASP A 249 -19.56 -18.29 -6.70
CA ASP A 249 -19.10 -18.54 -8.09
C ASP A 249 -18.36 -17.30 -8.63
N VAL A 250 -17.35 -16.85 -7.92
CA VAL A 250 -16.51 -15.70 -8.27
C VAL A 250 -15.03 -16.03 -8.12
N GLU A 251 -14.22 -15.38 -8.93
CA GLU A 251 -12.77 -15.30 -8.74
C GLU A 251 -12.40 -14.09 -7.89
N TRP A 252 -11.33 -14.19 -7.10
CA TRP A 252 -10.81 -13.07 -6.35
C TRP A 252 -9.52 -12.54 -7.00
N ALA A 253 -9.53 -11.31 -7.46
CA ALA A 253 -8.32 -10.55 -7.79
C ALA A 253 -7.76 -9.96 -6.50
N GLY A 254 -6.83 -10.68 -5.87
CA GLY A 254 -6.42 -10.45 -4.49
C GLY A 254 -7.35 -11.16 -3.50
N HIS A 255 -7.06 -12.45 -3.24
CA HIS A 255 -7.87 -13.25 -2.33
C HIS A 255 -7.86 -12.67 -0.91
N PRO A 256 -9.02 -12.45 -0.26
CA PRO A 256 -9.13 -11.70 1.00
C PRO A 256 -8.29 -12.25 2.15
N ASN A 257 -8.08 -13.56 2.24
CA ASN A 257 -7.29 -14.17 3.31
C ASN A 257 -5.83 -13.68 3.33
N TRP A 258 -5.26 -13.34 2.16
CA TRP A 258 -3.90 -12.83 2.07
C TRP A 258 -3.69 -11.49 2.77
N PHE A 259 -4.74 -10.68 2.90
CA PHE A 259 -4.73 -9.45 3.69
C PHE A 259 -4.32 -9.71 5.15
N PHE A 260 -4.81 -10.80 5.73
CA PHE A 260 -4.46 -11.20 7.10
C PHE A 260 -3.11 -11.91 7.15
N ARG A 261 -2.85 -12.79 6.18
CA ARG A 261 -1.63 -13.59 6.13
C ARG A 261 -0.38 -12.75 5.97
N ILE A 262 -0.38 -11.77 5.06
CA ILE A 262 0.75 -10.84 4.87
C ILE A 262 0.32 -9.45 5.31
N SER A 263 0.68 -9.09 6.51
CA SER A 263 0.40 -7.84 7.21
C SER A 263 1.51 -7.57 8.23
N LYS A 264 1.30 -6.69 9.17
CA LYS A 264 2.22 -6.51 10.32
C LYS A 264 2.46 -7.82 11.09
N PHE A 265 1.50 -8.75 11.06
CA PHE A 265 1.65 -10.09 11.62
C PHE A 265 2.88 -10.83 11.08
N SER A 266 3.26 -10.57 9.82
CA SER A 266 4.39 -11.24 9.16
C SER A 266 5.75 -10.84 9.72
N ILE A 267 5.87 -9.63 10.27
CA ILE A 267 7.17 -9.01 10.56
C ILE A 267 8.04 -9.83 11.52
N PRO A 268 7.53 -10.38 12.66
CA PRO A 268 8.33 -11.19 13.56
C PRO A 268 8.84 -12.51 12.97
N TYR A 269 8.24 -12.99 11.90
CA TYR A 269 8.63 -14.23 11.22
C TYR A 269 9.71 -14.02 10.15
N LEU A 270 9.88 -12.78 9.68
CA LEU A 270 10.83 -12.45 8.64
C LEU A 270 12.29 -12.51 9.15
N LYS A 271 13.13 -13.20 8.38
CA LYS A 271 14.57 -13.30 8.62
C LYS A 271 15.31 -12.64 7.47
N HIS A 272 15.47 -11.32 7.55
CA HIS A 272 16.14 -10.52 6.53
C HIS A 272 16.83 -9.31 7.19
N GLU A 273 18.00 -8.90 6.69
CA GLU A 273 18.81 -7.81 7.25
C GLU A 273 18.10 -6.47 7.33
N THR A 274 17.14 -6.22 6.41
CA THR A 274 16.35 -4.97 6.39
C THR A 274 15.25 -4.95 7.43
N VAL A 275 14.94 -6.08 8.07
CA VAL A 275 13.80 -6.17 9.00
C VAL A 275 14.27 -5.78 10.41
N PRO A 276 13.69 -4.73 11.02
CA PRO A 276 13.98 -4.38 12.41
C PRO A 276 13.45 -5.47 13.34
N ARG A 277 14.15 -5.73 14.43
CA ARG A 277 13.69 -6.70 15.41
C ARG A 277 12.30 -6.36 15.91
N SER A 278 11.44 -7.36 15.96
CA SER A 278 10.02 -7.19 16.28
C SER A 278 9.50 -8.43 17.00
N TRP A 279 8.61 -8.20 17.95
CA TRP A 279 8.01 -9.25 18.76
C TRP A 279 6.51 -9.00 18.91
N PHE A 280 5.73 -10.07 19.04
CA PHE A 280 4.37 -9.95 19.56
C PHE A 280 4.47 -9.54 21.04
N LEU A 281 3.58 -8.63 21.46
CA LEU A 281 3.67 -8.06 22.80
C LEU A 281 3.44 -9.08 23.92
N ASP A 282 2.67 -10.15 23.65
CA ASP A 282 2.42 -11.26 24.57
C ASP A 282 3.59 -12.26 24.65
N GLN A 283 4.50 -12.28 23.69
CA GLN A 283 5.64 -13.19 23.63
C GLN A 283 6.91 -12.61 24.29
N LEU A 284 6.87 -11.36 24.72
CA LEU A 284 8.00 -10.76 25.45
C LEU A 284 7.91 -11.11 26.94
N PRO A 285 8.87 -11.88 27.48
CA PRO A 285 8.87 -12.24 28.91
C PRO A 285 9.09 -10.99 29.80
N GLU A 286 9.91 -10.06 29.33
CA GLU A 286 10.14 -8.74 29.95
C GLU A 286 10.17 -7.66 28.88
N TRP A 287 9.65 -6.50 29.21
CA TRP A 287 9.68 -5.35 28.31
C TRP A 287 11.04 -4.63 28.41
N PRO A 288 11.57 -4.15 27.28
CA PRO A 288 12.80 -3.37 27.25
C PRO A 288 12.73 -2.16 28.19
N ALA A 289 13.86 -1.84 28.82
CA ALA A 289 13.94 -0.66 29.70
C ALA A 289 13.88 0.67 28.91
N ASN A 290 14.36 0.66 27.66
CA ASN A 290 14.52 1.83 26.78
C ASN A 290 13.39 1.89 25.72
N LEU A 291 12.15 1.91 26.18
CA LEU A 291 10.95 1.85 25.33
C LEU A 291 10.88 2.97 24.28
N GLU A 292 11.54 4.10 24.51
CA GLU A 292 11.64 5.21 23.55
C GLU A 292 12.32 4.79 22.22
N GLN A 293 13.03 3.66 22.21
CA GLN A 293 13.67 3.07 21.03
C GLN A 293 12.77 2.07 20.30
N TYR A 294 11.50 2.02 20.65
CA TYR A 294 10.55 1.08 20.06
C TYR A 294 9.32 1.81 19.52
N VAL A 295 8.52 1.06 18.77
CA VAL A 295 7.20 1.46 18.28
C VAL A 295 6.22 0.35 18.61
N LEU A 296 5.13 0.70 19.30
CA LEU A 296 4.00 -0.19 19.55
C LEU A 296 3.01 -0.08 18.39
N LYS A 297 2.66 -1.19 17.77
CA LYS A 297 1.79 -1.22 16.56
C LYS A 297 0.67 -2.24 16.74
N PRO A 298 -0.62 -1.88 16.58
CA PRO A 298 -1.68 -2.85 16.38
C PRO A 298 -1.48 -3.60 15.06
N LEU A 299 -1.75 -4.91 15.02
CA LEU A 299 -1.58 -5.74 13.82
C LEU A 299 -2.51 -5.31 12.68
N TYR A 300 -3.78 -5.10 13.01
CA TYR A 300 -4.84 -4.86 12.04
C TYR A 300 -5.35 -3.42 12.16
N SER A 301 -4.50 -2.47 11.77
CA SER A 301 -4.84 -1.05 11.74
C SER A 301 -4.30 -0.40 10.47
N PHE A 302 -5.02 0.61 9.95
CA PHE A 302 -4.64 1.37 8.75
C PHE A 302 -4.24 2.80 9.08
N ALA A 303 -3.46 3.40 8.19
CA ALA A 303 -3.05 4.81 8.26
C ALA A 303 -2.36 5.21 9.57
N GLY A 304 -1.71 4.25 10.25
CA GLY A 304 -1.01 4.51 11.51
C GLY A 304 -1.91 4.65 12.74
N LEU A 305 -3.20 4.29 12.63
CA LEU A 305 -4.13 4.35 13.77
C LEU A 305 -3.63 3.44 14.91
N GLY A 306 -3.54 3.98 16.12
CA GLY A 306 -3.09 3.25 17.31
C GLY A 306 -1.59 2.95 17.37
N VAL A 307 -0.79 3.47 16.45
CA VAL A 307 0.68 3.36 16.49
C VAL A 307 1.24 4.37 17.48
N VAL A 308 2.04 3.90 18.45
CA VAL A 308 2.71 4.74 19.45
C VAL A 308 4.22 4.67 19.25
N VAL A 309 4.83 5.80 18.90
CA VAL A 309 6.29 5.92 18.72
C VAL A 309 6.94 6.30 20.04
N GLY A 310 7.87 5.49 20.53
CA GLY A 310 8.48 5.66 21.85
C GLY A 310 7.45 5.44 22.96
N PRO A 311 6.78 4.25 23.03
CA PRO A 311 5.77 4.00 24.05
C PRO A 311 6.36 4.06 25.45
N THR A 312 5.52 4.44 26.39
CA THR A 312 5.80 4.34 27.82
C THR A 312 5.39 2.96 28.35
N ARG A 313 5.81 2.62 29.58
CA ARG A 313 5.34 1.40 30.23
C ARG A 313 3.80 1.42 30.41
N ALA A 314 3.23 2.58 30.70
CA ALA A 314 1.78 2.74 30.83
C ALA A 314 1.05 2.46 29.50
N ASP A 315 1.63 2.84 28.36
CA ASP A 315 1.04 2.53 27.05
C ASP A 315 0.98 1.01 26.81
N LEU A 316 2.03 0.26 27.18
CA LEU A 316 2.02 -1.20 27.06
C LEU A 316 1.05 -1.85 28.07
N GLU A 317 0.98 -1.32 29.30
CA GLU A 317 0.06 -1.79 30.34
C GLU A 317 -1.41 -1.53 29.98
N SER A 318 -1.68 -0.46 29.24
CA SER A 318 -3.03 -0.12 28.75
C SER A 318 -3.60 -1.15 27.76
N VAL A 319 -2.72 -1.95 27.12
CA VAL A 319 -3.16 -3.06 26.26
C VAL A 319 -3.60 -4.24 27.13
N PRO A 320 -4.91 -4.63 27.10
CA PRO A 320 -5.41 -5.75 27.87
C PRO A 320 -4.61 -7.03 27.57
N ARG A 321 -4.36 -7.86 28.60
CA ARG A 321 -3.51 -9.06 28.43
C ARG A 321 -3.99 -9.98 27.31
N GLU A 322 -5.31 -10.16 27.21
CA GLU A 322 -5.98 -10.97 26.21
C GLU A 322 -5.89 -10.41 24.78
N LYS A 323 -5.48 -9.14 24.60
CA LYS A 323 -5.30 -8.48 23.31
C LYS A 323 -3.84 -8.27 22.93
N ARG A 324 -2.89 -8.64 23.78
CA ARG A 324 -1.46 -8.38 23.50
C ARG A 324 -0.93 -9.16 22.31
N HIS A 325 -1.53 -10.26 21.95
CA HIS A 325 -1.21 -11.01 20.73
C HIS A 325 -1.56 -10.25 19.44
N ASP A 326 -2.41 -9.22 19.53
CA ASP A 326 -2.76 -8.33 18.41
C ASP A 326 -1.85 -7.10 18.29
N TYR A 327 -0.75 -7.05 19.03
CA TYR A 327 0.19 -5.93 19.02
C TYR A 327 1.62 -6.39 18.81
N LEU A 328 2.37 -5.55 18.06
CA LEU A 328 3.82 -5.67 17.90
C LEU A 328 4.54 -4.61 18.70
N LEU A 329 5.66 -4.99 19.32
CA LEU A 329 6.72 -4.09 19.74
C LEU A 329 7.89 -4.24 18.74
N GLN A 330 8.19 -3.18 17.98
CA GLN A 330 9.21 -3.16 16.93
C GLN A 330 10.29 -2.14 17.26
N GLU A 331 11.57 -2.46 17.00
CA GLU A 331 12.66 -1.48 17.09
C GLU A 331 12.37 -0.28 16.20
N ARG A 332 12.55 0.91 16.77
CA ARG A 332 12.33 2.17 16.08
C ARG A 332 13.46 2.44 15.10
N MET A 333 13.11 2.76 13.87
CA MET A 333 14.01 3.24 12.85
C MET A 333 14.06 4.76 12.87
N LYS A 334 15.27 5.31 12.79
CA LYS A 334 15.46 6.76 12.64
C LYS A 334 15.67 7.06 11.16
N PHE A 335 14.62 7.50 10.48
CA PHE A 335 14.70 7.83 9.07
C PHE A 335 15.57 9.05 8.83
N GLU A 336 16.41 8.97 7.81
CA GLU A 336 17.23 10.07 7.36
C GLU A 336 16.44 11.02 6.46
N PRO A 337 16.65 12.35 6.61
CA PRO A 337 16.07 13.33 5.69
C PRO A 337 16.86 13.34 4.37
N VAL A 338 16.43 12.53 3.41
CA VAL A 338 17.15 12.25 2.16
C VAL A 338 16.75 13.14 0.97
N ILE A 339 15.67 13.92 1.10
CA ILE A 339 15.13 14.72 0.00
C ILE A 339 15.26 16.22 0.34
N ALA A 340 16.17 16.90 -0.32
CA ALA A 340 16.35 18.33 -0.17
C ALA A 340 15.17 19.09 -0.80
N THR A 341 14.55 19.98 -0.03
CA THR A 341 13.48 20.88 -0.48
C THR A 341 13.77 22.32 -0.06
N PRO A 342 13.08 23.34 -0.64
CA PRO A 342 13.20 24.72 -0.19
C PRO A 342 12.82 24.94 1.28
N HIS A 343 12.03 24.02 1.87
CA HIS A 343 11.58 24.05 3.27
C HIS A 343 12.39 23.12 4.18
N GLY A 344 13.61 22.78 3.80
CA GLY A 344 14.49 21.84 4.51
C GLY A 344 14.41 20.43 3.94
N ALA A 345 15.29 19.56 4.41
CA ALA A 345 15.29 18.17 3.98
C ALA A 345 14.12 17.38 4.58
N THR A 346 13.53 16.48 3.79
CA THR A 346 12.43 15.60 4.21
C THR A 346 12.87 14.14 4.23
N GLN A 347 12.27 13.39 5.11
CA GLN A 347 12.32 11.93 5.11
C GLN A 347 11.46 11.38 3.96
N ALA A 348 11.80 10.17 3.50
CA ALA A 348 11.04 9.45 2.50
C ALA A 348 10.80 8.01 2.94
N GLU A 349 9.57 7.55 2.77
CA GLU A 349 9.18 6.15 2.86
C GLU A 349 8.80 5.69 1.46
N LEU A 350 9.47 4.63 0.98
CA LEU A 350 9.29 4.09 -0.35
C LEU A 350 8.45 2.82 -0.26
N ARG A 351 7.30 2.83 -0.93
CA ARG A 351 6.44 1.65 -1.08
C ARG A 351 6.73 0.99 -2.40
N MET A 352 7.26 -0.22 -2.34
CA MET A 352 7.45 -1.09 -3.48
C MET A 352 6.14 -1.83 -3.77
N MET A 353 5.62 -1.68 -4.99
CA MET A 353 4.32 -2.25 -5.40
C MET A 353 4.54 -3.47 -6.27
N TYR A 354 4.23 -4.65 -5.74
CA TYR A 354 4.43 -5.93 -6.43
C TYR A 354 3.13 -6.43 -7.05
N LEU A 355 3.24 -6.96 -8.28
CA LEU A 355 2.23 -7.75 -8.99
C LEU A 355 2.78 -9.16 -9.18
N TRP A 356 2.00 -10.17 -8.80
CA TRP A 356 2.41 -11.58 -8.91
C TRP A 356 1.44 -12.41 -9.77
N ASN A 357 1.46 -12.20 -11.06
CA ASN A 357 0.76 -13.09 -12.00
C ASN A 357 1.57 -14.39 -12.18
N ASP A 358 2.54 -14.43 -13.09
CA ASP A 358 3.47 -15.56 -13.24
C ASP A 358 4.74 -15.32 -12.43
N GLU A 359 5.31 -14.12 -12.59
CA GLU A 359 6.50 -13.64 -11.90
C GLU A 359 6.15 -12.50 -10.96
N LEU A 360 6.90 -12.39 -9.87
CA LEU A 360 6.78 -11.28 -8.91
C LEU A 360 7.50 -10.05 -9.46
N LYS A 361 6.74 -9.11 -10.03
CA LYS A 361 7.25 -7.88 -10.68
C LYS A 361 6.93 -6.64 -9.86
N VAL A 362 7.85 -5.67 -9.87
CA VAL A 362 7.68 -4.37 -9.23
C VAL A 362 7.22 -3.33 -10.25
N GLY A 363 6.10 -2.68 -9.97
CA GLY A 363 5.55 -1.59 -10.75
C GLY A 363 6.12 -0.22 -10.35
N PRO A 364 5.26 0.80 -10.27
CA PRO A 364 5.68 2.14 -9.85
C PRO A 364 6.01 2.17 -8.36
N VAL A 365 6.83 3.15 -7.94
CA VAL A 365 7.19 3.36 -6.54
C VAL A 365 6.36 4.49 -5.97
N ILE A 366 5.57 4.21 -4.92
CA ILE A 366 4.95 5.27 -4.12
C ILE A 366 6.00 5.82 -3.16
N VAL A 367 6.02 7.14 -3.00
CA VAL A 367 6.85 7.80 -2.00
C VAL A 367 5.95 8.60 -1.06
N ARG A 368 6.12 8.40 0.23
CA ARG A 368 5.54 9.27 1.25
C ARG A 368 6.64 10.17 1.80
N MET A 369 6.46 11.47 1.68
CA MET A 369 7.41 12.47 2.17
C MET A 369 6.88 13.13 3.43
N GLY A 370 7.73 13.28 4.44
CA GLY A 370 7.34 13.88 5.72
C GLY A 370 8.52 14.46 6.50
N ARG A 371 8.22 15.31 7.50
CA ARG A 371 9.19 15.91 8.43
C ARG A 371 8.86 15.61 9.89
N GLY A 372 7.85 14.83 10.17
CA GLY A 372 7.41 14.47 11.50
C GLY A 372 7.87 13.09 11.99
N LYS A 373 7.41 12.71 13.18
CA LYS A 373 7.64 11.36 13.73
C LYS A 373 6.88 10.27 12.94
N MET A 374 5.78 10.67 12.28
CA MET A 374 4.91 9.78 11.50
C MET A 374 4.93 10.19 10.03
N MET A 375 5.12 9.22 9.13
CA MET A 375 5.22 9.45 7.68
C MET A 375 3.84 9.48 6.98
N GLY A 376 2.76 9.14 7.68
CA GLY A 376 1.41 9.20 7.12
C GLY A 376 1.06 10.56 6.56
N VAL A 377 0.39 10.60 5.40
CA VAL A 377 0.02 11.83 4.69
C VAL A 377 -0.84 12.75 5.57
N ASP A 378 -1.76 12.18 6.34
CA ASP A 378 -2.64 12.94 7.24
C ASP A 378 -1.88 13.65 8.39
N HIS A 379 -0.73 13.10 8.82
CA HIS A 379 0.11 13.71 9.86
C HIS A 379 0.97 14.88 9.36
N ASN A 380 1.08 15.04 8.05
CA ASN A 380 1.90 16.06 7.40
C ASN A 380 1.08 17.03 6.54
N ARG A 381 -0.25 16.99 6.60
CA ARG A 381 -1.16 17.73 5.70
C ARG A 381 -0.99 19.25 5.71
N ASP A 382 -0.58 19.81 6.87
CA ASP A 382 -0.42 21.25 7.06
C ASP A 382 1.00 21.75 6.73
N LEU A 383 1.85 20.86 6.21
CA LEU A 383 3.21 21.17 5.79
C LEU A 383 3.31 21.25 4.26
N GLU A 384 4.26 22.05 3.77
CA GLU A 384 4.59 22.14 2.35
C GLU A 384 5.74 21.18 1.99
N TRP A 385 5.81 20.76 0.72
CA TRP A 385 6.83 19.84 0.19
C TRP A 385 6.89 18.51 0.93
N VAL A 386 5.71 18.01 1.29
CA VAL A 386 5.47 16.72 1.94
C VAL A 386 4.17 16.11 1.39
N GLY A 387 3.90 14.85 1.73
CA GLY A 387 2.68 14.14 1.33
C GLY A 387 2.95 12.99 0.36
N ALA A 388 1.92 12.61 -0.39
CA ALA A 388 2.02 11.56 -1.39
C ALA A 388 2.83 12.01 -2.60
N SER A 389 3.74 11.17 -3.06
CA SER A 389 4.63 11.44 -4.20
C SER A 389 4.95 10.14 -4.95
N GLY A 390 5.73 10.24 -6.01
CA GLY A 390 6.20 9.11 -6.78
C GLY A 390 7.70 9.14 -7.04
N GLY A 391 8.28 7.96 -7.22
CA GLY A 391 9.69 7.78 -7.52
C GLY A 391 9.96 7.61 -9.00
N PHE A 392 10.87 8.41 -9.55
CA PHE A 392 11.51 8.19 -10.83
C PHE A 392 12.90 7.61 -10.63
N LEU A 393 13.32 6.75 -11.55
CA LEU A 393 14.59 6.03 -11.54
C LEU A 393 15.51 6.57 -12.62
N ALA A 394 16.78 6.78 -12.27
CA ALA A 394 17.83 7.18 -13.22
C ALA A 394 19.15 6.46 -12.91
#